data_fed86ea72d723c218622e0ddd7195dd4
#
_entry.id   fed86ea72d723c218622e0ddd7195dd4
#
_cell.length_a   1.000
_cell.length_b   1.000
_cell.length_c   1.000
_cell.angle_alpha   90.00
_cell.angle_beta   90.00
_cell.angle_gamma   90.00
#
_symmetry.space_group_name_H-M   'P 1'
#
loop_
_entity.id
_entity.type
_entity.pdbx_description
1 polymer ?
#
loop_
_entity_poly.entity_id
_entity_poly.type
_entity_poly.pdbx_seq_one_letter_code
_entity_poly.pdbx_strand_id
1 'polypeptide(L)'
;MRTIIMTARGADNVRVVSPGRTYVGKQGFTYGSGASAETVGAQQICMNILPMPDGARAKVHCHKGIETIAYLLKGECVVYYGDALEREVTAHAGEQVFIPPDVPHAPCNKSGAPCT
;
A
#
# COMPACT_ATOMS: atom_id res chain seq x y z
N MET A 1 15.76 8.48 -16.92
CA MET A 1 14.43 8.33 -17.51
C MET A 1 13.84 7.01 -17.08
N ARG A 2 12.59 7.01 -16.76
CA ARG A 2 11.94 5.80 -16.31
C ARG A 2 11.17 5.13 -17.45
N THR A 3 11.35 3.84 -17.60
CA THR A 3 10.67 3.05 -18.62
C THR A 3 9.28 2.66 -18.11
N ILE A 4 8.29 2.78 -18.97
CA ILE A 4 6.93 2.32 -18.66
C ILE A 4 6.94 0.80 -18.45
N ILE A 5 6.27 0.36 -17.42
CA ILE A 5 6.20 -1.06 -17.07
C ILE A 5 5.39 -1.80 -18.12
N MET A 6 5.93 -2.93 -18.56
CA MET A 6 5.32 -3.74 -19.63
C MET A 6 4.04 -4.46 -19.20
N THR A 7 3.70 -4.45 -17.90
CA THR A 7 2.48 -5.07 -17.40
C THR A 7 1.22 -4.28 -17.69
N ALA A 8 1.34 -2.99 -18.09
CA ALA A 8 0.19 -2.19 -18.44
C ALA A 8 -0.24 -2.47 -19.88
N ARG A 9 -1.52 -2.59 -20.12
CA ARG A 9 -2.10 -2.78 -21.44
C ARG A 9 -3.41 -2.02 -21.60
N GLY A 10 -3.82 -1.78 -22.83
CA GLY A 10 -5.04 -1.08 -23.18
C GLY A 10 -4.80 -0.05 -24.24
N ALA A 11 -5.86 0.65 -24.65
CA ALA A 11 -5.80 1.74 -25.63
C ALA A 11 -5.21 3.00 -24.99
N ASP A 12 -5.24 4.11 -25.71
CA ASP A 12 -4.57 5.35 -25.32
C ASP A 12 -5.04 5.92 -23.98
N ASN A 13 -6.28 5.68 -23.61
CA ASN A 13 -6.87 6.31 -22.42
C ASN A 13 -6.98 5.35 -21.26
N VAL A 14 -7.73 4.26 -21.42
CA VAL A 14 -7.95 3.28 -20.34
C VAL A 14 -6.92 2.17 -20.43
N ARG A 15 -6.25 1.90 -19.31
CA ARG A 15 -5.20 0.89 -19.27
C ARG A 15 -5.41 -0.06 -18.12
N VAL A 16 -5.01 -1.30 -18.33
CA VAL A 16 -5.06 -2.35 -17.33
C VAL A 16 -3.63 -2.71 -16.93
N VAL A 17 -3.37 -2.70 -15.64
CA VAL A 17 -2.09 -3.15 -15.09
C VAL A 17 -2.29 -4.58 -14.59
N SER A 18 -1.52 -5.50 -15.14
CA SER A 18 -1.56 -6.90 -14.71
C SER A 18 -0.63 -7.15 -13.53
N PRO A 19 -0.95 -8.08 -12.64
CA PRO A 19 -0.04 -8.45 -11.57
C PRO A 19 1.20 -9.15 -12.13
N GLY A 20 2.24 -9.25 -11.31
CA GLY A 20 3.44 -10.01 -11.67
C GLY A 20 4.75 -9.26 -11.47
N ARG A 21 4.73 -7.95 -11.40
CA ARG A 21 5.92 -7.20 -11.03
C ARG A 21 5.85 -6.81 -9.58
N THR A 22 7.00 -6.89 -8.91
CA THR A 22 7.13 -6.53 -7.51
C THR A 22 8.30 -5.56 -7.34
N TYR A 23 8.28 -4.83 -6.24
CA TYR A 23 9.39 -3.97 -5.85
C TYR A 23 9.44 -3.87 -4.33
N VAL A 24 10.61 -3.59 -3.78
CA VAL A 24 10.76 -3.36 -2.35
C VAL A 24 10.52 -1.88 -2.07
N GLY A 25 9.48 -1.59 -1.31
CA GLY A 25 9.13 -0.22 -0.94
C GLY A 25 9.97 0.31 0.21
N LYS A 26 9.80 1.60 0.50
CA LYS A 26 10.53 2.30 1.57
C LYS A 26 10.27 1.72 2.95
N GLN A 27 9.11 1.09 3.14
CA GLN A 27 8.73 0.46 4.41
C GLN A 27 9.38 -0.91 4.61
N GLY A 28 10.10 -1.42 3.61
CA GLY A 28 10.79 -2.69 3.68
C GLY A 28 9.97 -3.88 3.20
N PHE A 29 8.77 -3.66 2.69
CA PHE A 29 7.92 -4.73 2.15
C PHE A 29 8.08 -4.88 0.65
N THR A 30 7.75 -6.06 0.15
CA THR A 30 7.65 -6.31 -1.29
C THR A 30 6.24 -6.01 -1.74
N TYR A 31 6.10 -5.01 -2.60
CA TYR A 31 4.83 -4.55 -3.15
C TYR A 31 4.57 -5.22 -4.50
N GLY A 32 3.32 -5.59 -4.73
CA GLY A 32 2.86 -5.85 -6.09
C GLY A 32 2.61 -4.52 -6.78
N SER A 33 3.30 -4.29 -7.89
CA SER A 33 3.20 -3.05 -8.64
C SER A 33 1.82 -2.89 -9.25
N GLY A 34 1.19 -1.75 -9.04
CA GLY A 34 -0.13 -1.44 -9.57
C GLY A 34 -0.11 -0.20 -10.47
N ALA A 35 -1.23 0.52 -10.51
CA ALA A 35 -1.33 1.75 -11.27
C ALA A 35 -0.58 2.87 -10.56
N SER A 36 0.35 3.52 -11.25
CA SER A 36 1.20 4.55 -10.68
C SER A 36 1.78 5.41 -11.78
N ALA A 37 2.58 6.41 -11.40
CA ALA A 37 3.31 7.21 -12.37
C ALA A 37 4.20 6.33 -13.26
N GLU A 38 4.83 5.32 -12.69
CA GLU A 38 5.76 4.45 -13.39
C GLU A 38 5.08 3.50 -14.37
N THR A 39 3.88 3.04 -14.04
CA THR A 39 3.22 2.03 -14.86
C THR A 39 2.28 2.62 -15.90
N VAL A 40 1.57 3.69 -15.55
CA VAL A 40 0.53 4.26 -16.42
C VAL A 40 0.63 5.78 -16.55
N GLY A 41 1.62 6.42 -15.97
CA GLY A 41 1.76 7.87 -16.01
C GLY A 41 0.74 8.60 -15.14
N ALA A 42 0.24 7.97 -14.10
CA ALA A 42 -0.69 8.60 -13.18
C ALA A 42 -0.04 9.81 -12.51
N GLN A 43 -0.80 10.88 -12.33
CA GLN A 43 -0.28 12.13 -11.76
C GLN A 43 -0.74 12.37 -10.33
N GLN A 44 -1.87 11.82 -9.94
CA GLN A 44 -2.51 12.15 -8.66
C GLN A 44 -2.79 10.93 -7.78
N ILE A 45 -2.81 9.74 -8.35
CA ILE A 45 -3.12 8.53 -7.61
C ILE A 45 -2.14 7.42 -7.93
N CYS A 46 -2.01 6.49 -6.97
CA CYS A 46 -1.37 5.21 -7.23
C CYS A 46 -2.05 4.14 -6.38
N MET A 47 -1.97 2.91 -6.84
CA MET A 47 -2.48 1.76 -6.10
C MET A 47 -1.51 0.60 -6.26
N ASN A 48 -1.16 0.00 -5.14
CA ASN A 48 -0.27 -1.15 -5.10
C ASN A 48 -0.89 -2.24 -4.23
N ILE A 49 -0.44 -3.46 -4.42
CA ILE A 49 -0.84 -4.58 -3.58
C ILE A 49 0.27 -4.84 -2.58
N LEU A 50 -0.09 -4.93 -1.31
CA LEU A 50 0.87 -5.15 -0.23
C LEU A 50 0.55 -6.43 0.53
N PRO A 51 1.15 -7.56 0.15
CA PRO A 51 1.08 -8.76 0.97
C PRO A 51 1.95 -8.58 2.21
N MET A 52 1.41 -8.93 3.37
CA MET A 52 2.13 -8.86 4.63
C MET A 52 2.15 -10.23 5.29
N PRO A 53 3.29 -10.92 5.31
CA PRO A 53 3.42 -12.16 6.06
C PRO A 53 3.12 -11.95 7.53
N ASP A 54 2.76 -13.02 8.23
CA ASP A 54 2.63 -12.96 9.68
C ASP A 54 3.92 -12.43 10.31
N GLY A 55 3.79 -11.53 11.27
CA GLY A 55 4.92 -10.90 11.93
C GLY A 55 5.52 -9.71 11.18
N ALA A 56 5.06 -9.41 9.98
CA ALA A 56 5.58 -8.27 9.21
C ALA A 56 5.25 -6.94 9.89
N ARG A 57 6.24 -6.05 9.92
CA ARG A 57 6.11 -4.72 10.52
C ARG A 57 6.68 -3.67 9.57
N ALA A 58 5.87 -2.69 9.24
CA ALA A 58 6.33 -1.58 8.42
C ALA A 58 7.17 -0.61 9.25
N LYS A 59 8.10 0.06 8.59
CA LYS A 59 8.77 1.21 9.19
C LYS A 59 7.77 2.34 9.33
N VAL A 60 7.95 3.15 10.38
CA VAL A 60 7.13 4.34 10.59
C VAL A 60 7.34 5.32 9.44
N HIS A 61 6.26 5.80 8.88
CA HIS A 61 6.31 6.79 7.80
C HIS A 61 5.07 7.66 7.82
N CYS A 62 5.13 8.77 7.10
CA CYS A 62 3.97 9.61 6.84
C CYS A 62 4.02 10.09 5.40
N HIS A 63 2.85 10.42 4.86
CA HIS A 63 2.72 10.97 3.52
C HIS A 63 2.35 12.44 3.62
N LYS A 64 3.29 13.31 3.28
CA LYS A 64 3.06 14.75 3.39
C LYS A 64 2.06 15.23 2.34
N GLY A 65 0.98 15.86 2.82
CA GLY A 65 -0.02 16.44 1.96
C GLY A 65 -0.83 15.44 1.14
N ILE A 66 -0.74 14.15 1.44
CA ILE A 66 -1.40 13.10 0.65
C ILE A 66 -2.27 12.25 1.56
N GLU A 67 -3.51 12.07 1.16
CA GLU A 67 -4.42 11.14 1.82
C GLU A 67 -4.18 9.72 1.30
N THR A 68 -4.39 8.74 2.16
CA THR A 68 -4.23 7.33 1.82
C THR A 68 -5.46 6.55 2.22
N ILE A 69 -5.90 5.66 1.33
CA ILE A 69 -6.91 4.65 1.65
C ILE A 69 -6.29 3.29 1.38
N ALA A 70 -6.46 2.38 2.33
CA ALA A 70 -6.08 0.98 2.16
C ALA A 70 -7.34 0.12 2.31
N TYR A 71 -7.53 -0.80 1.38
CA TYR A 71 -8.60 -1.79 1.45
C TYR A 71 -7.99 -3.14 1.83
N LEU A 72 -8.43 -3.72 2.92
CA LEU A 72 -7.93 -5.02 3.35
C LEU A 72 -8.68 -6.12 2.61
N LEU A 73 -7.98 -6.79 1.72
CA LEU A 73 -8.54 -7.87 0.90
C LEU A 73 -8.65 -9.17 1.67
N LYS A 74 -7.68 -9.44 2.55
CA LYS A 74 -7.57 -10.72 3.23
C LYS A 74 -6.85 -10.55 4.55
N GLY A 75 -7.35 -11.21 5.58
CA GLY A 75 -6.68 -11.27 6.88
C GLY A 75 -7.00 -10.10 7.79
N GLU A 76 -6.05 -9.76 8.63
CA GLU A 76 -6.20 -8.74 9.66
C GLU A 76 -4.90 -7.96 9.78
N CYS A 77 -4.98 -6.66 9.96
CA CYS A 77 -3.83 -5.78 10.07
C CYS A 77 -4.06 -4.76 11.17
N VAL A 78 -3.04 -4.49 11.97
CA VAL A 78 -3.05 -3.42 12.97
C VAL A 78 -2.28 -2.25 12.41
N VAL A 79 -2.83 -1.06 12.50
CA VAL A 79 -2.14 0.18 12.13
C VAL A 79 -1.88 0.97 13.40
N TYR A 80 -0.60 1.12 13.74
CA TYR A 80 -0.18 2.02 14.80
C TYR A 80 -0.02 3.42 14.22
N TYR A 81 -0.47 4.44 14.94
CA TYR A 81 -0.41 5.80 14.44
C TYR A 81 -0.30 6.82 15.57
N GLY A 82 0.03 8.04 15.18
CA GLY A 82 0.27 9.14 16.10
C GLY A 82 1.76 9.48 16.19
N ASP A 83 2.09 10.61 16.79
CA ASP A 83 3.47 11.09 16.83
C ASP A 83 4.43 10.12 17.52
N ALA A 84 3.94 9.41 18.53
CA ALA A 84 4.72 8.39 19.25
C ALA A 84 4.16 6.98 18.99
N LEU A 85 3.33 6.80 17.97
CA LEU A 85 2.64 5.53 17.67
C LEU A 85 1.86 5.00 18.88
N GLU A 86 1.29 5.91 19.66
CA GLU A 86 0.59 5.58 20.90
C GLU A 86 -0.83 5.08 20.69
N ARG A 87 -1.34 5.17 19.45
CA ARG A 87 -2.69 4.75 19.12
C ARG A 87 -2.65 3.59 18.12
N GLU A 88 -3.69 2.79 18.11
CA GLU A 88 -3.79 1.69 17.16
C GLU A 88 -5.24 1.46 16.74
N VAL A 89 -5.39 0.92 15.56
CA VAL A 89 -6.68 0.47 15.04
C VAL A 89 -6.45 -0.82 14.27
N THR A 90 -7.39 -1.74 14.38
CA THR A 90 -7.32 -3.03 13.67
C THR A 90 -8.33 -3.02 12.53
N ALA A 91 -7.85 -3.42 11.36
CA ALA A 91 -8.70 -3.58 10.18
C ALA A 91 -8.81 -5.06 9.84
N HIS A 92 -9.98 -5.45 9.36
CA HIS A 92 -10.30 -6.82 8.95
C HIS A 92 -10.65 -6.85 7.47
N ALA A 93 -10.60 -8.03 6.88
CA ALA A 93 -10.96 -8.20 5.47
C ALA A 93 -12.31 -7.56 5.15
N GLY A 94 -12.37 -6.79 4.07
CA GLY A 94 -13.56 -6.04 3.67
C GLY A 94 -13.62 -4.62 4.21
N GLU A 95 -12.76 -4.26 5.14
CA GLU A 95 -12.74 -2.92 5.72
C GLU A 95 -11.72 -2.02 5.03
N GLN A 96 -11.91 -0.71 5.16
CA GLN A 96 -11.02 0.29 4.61
C GLN A 96 -10.42 1.12 5.74
N VAL A 97 -9.15 1.47 5.58
CA VAL A 97 -8.44 2.34 6.51
C VAL A 97 -8.16 3.66 5.80
N PHE A 98 -8.58 4.76 6.39
CA PHE A 98 -8.24 6.08 5.91
C PHE A 98 -7.11 6.66 6.77
N ILE A 99 -6.08 7.15 6.11
CA ILE A 99 -4.94 7.79 6.79
C ILE A 99 -4.85 9.23 6.30
N PRO A 100 -5.08 10.22 7.18
CA PRO A 100 -4.95 11.63 6.82
C PRO A 100 -3.51 11.99 6.41
N PRO A 101 -3.32 13.12 5.73
CA PRO A 101 -1.98 13.62 5.45
C PRO A 101 -1.19 13.84 6.73
N ASP A 102 0.11 13.61 6.65
CA ASP A 102 1.09 13.97 7.68
C ASP A 102 0.95 13.20 9.01
N VAL A 103 0.17 12.12 9.03
CA VAL A 103 0.05 11.30 10.24
C VAL A 103 1.08 10.18 10.21
N PRO A 104 2.01 10.13 11.17
CA PRO A 104 2.93 9.00 11.28
C PRO A 104 2.16 7.71 11.54
N HIS A 105 2.49 6.67 10.81
CA HIS A 105 1.81 5.39 10.95
C HIS A 105 2.72 4.21 10.58
N ALA A 106 2.38 3.05 11.09
CA ALA A 106 3.11 1.82 10.83
C ALA A 106 2.14 0.63 10.86
N PRO A 107 1.78 0.08 9.71
CA PRO A 107 0.99 -1.15 9.68
C PRO A 107 1.82 -2.36 10.12
N CYS A 108 1.18 -3.26 10.82
CA CYS A 108 1.78 -4.48 11.34
C CYS A 108 0.83 -5.65 11.19
N ASN A 109 1.36 -6.80 10.83
CA ASN A 109 0.60 -8.04 10.85
C ASN A 109 1.02 -8.89 12.03
N LYS A 110 0.20 -8.96 13.07
CA LYS A 110 0.43 -9.81 14.22
C LYS A 110 -0.73 -10.78 14.46
N SER A 111 -1.43 -11.12 13.37
CA SER A 111 -2.64 -11.93 13.43
C SER A 111 -2.40 -13.43 13.48
N GLY A 112 -1.20 -13.88 13.17
CA GLY A 112 -0.89 -15.31 13.07
C GLY A 112 -1.06 -15.88 11.67
N ALA A 113 -1.47 -15.06 10.69
CA ALA A 113 -1.68 -15.49 9.31
C ALA A 113 -1.35 -14.35 8.36
N PRO A 114 -1.07 -14.64 7.07
CA PRO A 114 -0.82 -13.57 6.11
C PRO A 114 -2.02 -12.66 5.93
N CYS A 115 -1.76 -11.39 5.58
CA CYS A 115 -2.81 -10.45 5.17
C CYS A 115 -2.38 -9.71 3.90
N THR A 116 -3.33 -9.10 3.22
CA THR A 116 -3.07 -8.35 1.98
C THR A 116 -3.91 -7.10 1.96
#